data_ced2c926060a7d0844abf3ecd66373e8
#
_entry.id   ced2c926060a7d0844abf3ecd66373e8
#
_cell.length_a   1.000
_cell.length_b   1.000
_cell.length_c   1.000
_cell.angle_alpha   90.00
_cell.angle_beta   90.00
_cell.angle_gamma   90.00
#
_symmetry.space_group_name_H-M   'P 1'
#
loop_
_entity.id
_entity.type
_entity.pdbx_description
1 polymer ?
#
loop_
_entity_poly.entity_id
_entity_poly.type
_entity_poly.pdbx_seq_one_letter_code
_entity_poly.pdbx_strand_id
1 'polypeptide(L)'
;MKNPEGWWFVMKEEEAHVRKGNATMMGAKARNVAPLINISLADLVPQDHLYRHLDQTLDLAFVRAFVQQTYARGGRPSIDPIVFFKLQLVMFFEGMRSERELMRQAADRLSILWYLGYNLGEPLPDHSSLTRIRARYGVEVFRRFFDEIVDQCQHAGLVWGKELYADATKVLANAAVSSLTPRFAVEAHLENLFSGESMQEQQSELERFEPESAVAARPLHAAPATPSVQKQEEPVEQEGAAVPRQLHRTLEATLREALTKANSERHDWIERVGEPNREITRGSYQRRADFLVSTTDPDATLMQGKGGSHLGYHTHYIVDGGKSRIILAALVTPSEVMENQPVLDLLWRTRFRWKLHPRQFTGDTTYGTAENIVALEEQHIRAYVPLPDFDQRTEFFGQRDFRYDAQRDVYICPNGAELHYAASSSTEDSRRYWAKATVCNACPVKAQCTTSSRGRRLSRPVDEAYFERVRAYHSTEAYKKAMRKRSVWVEPLFAEGKDWHGMRRYRLRRLWRVNCEALVRAAGQNLKRLLKKRGWGRHPWPEGAENALLFGFFRCFLRCVSKGGRDDSFLLSFLLSMSRAFPSVEGEARQRVFQQAGRIMWD
;
A
#
# COMPACT_ATOMS: atom_id res chain seq x y z
N MET A 1 -40.16 -65.08 17.94
CA MET A 1 -40.80 -65.56 16.69
C MET A 1 -40.06 -64.89 15.52
N LYS A 2 -39.42 -65.71 14.73
CA LYS A 2 -39.05 -65.54 13.30
C LYS A 2 -38.28 -64.32 12.82
N ASN A 3 -36.99 -64.53 12.59
CA ASN A 3 -36.17 -64.08 11.48
C ASN A 3 -36.78 -64.48 10.13
N PRO A 4 -36.60 -63.75 9.04
CA PRO A 4 -35.72 -64.33 8.03
C PRO A 4 -34.84 -63.40 7.20
N GLU A 5 -33.68 -63.90 6.90
CA GLU A 5 -33.00 -64.03 5.60
C GLU A 5 -32.48 -62.71 4.98
N GLY A 6 -31.23 -62.42 4.93
CA GLY A 6 -30.13 -63.13 4.29
C GLY A 6 -30.13 -62.97 2.76
N TRP A 7 -29.57 -61.83 2.21
CA TRP A 7 -29.18 -61.80 0.80
C TRP A 7 -27.71 -61.47 0.69
N TRP A 8 -26.88 -62.51 0.53
CA TRP A 8 -25.52 -62.38 0.05
C TRP A 8 -25.56 -62.40 -1.47
N PHE A 9 -25.25 -61.30 -2.14
CA PHE A 9 -24.94 -61.37 -3.56
C PHE A 9 -23.47 -61.73 -3.73
N VAL A 10 -23.21 -62.93 -4.12
CA VAL A 10 -21.95 -63.41 -4.67
C VAL A 10 -21.86 -62.89 -6.10
N MET A 11 -21.01 -61.91 -6.30
CA MET A 11 -20.62 -61.50 -7.65
C MET A 11 -19.61 -62.52 -8.18
N LYS A 12 -20.03 -63.31 -9.16
CA LYS A 12 -19.15 -64.09 -9.99
C LYS A 12 -18.20 -63.18 -10.76
N GLU A 13 -16.91 -63.43 -10.64
CA GLU A 13 -15.91 -62.95 -11.57
C GLU A 13 -16.13 -63.60 -12.95
N GLU A 14 -16.67 -62.85 -13.89
CA GLU A 14 -16.57 -63.15 -15.30
C GLU A 14 -15.25 -62.57 -15.83
N GLU A 15 -14.26 -63.44 -16.04
CA GLU A 15 -13.06 -63.13 -16.81
C GLU A 15 -13.45 -62.80 -18.26
N ALA A 16 -13.57 -61.54 -18.56
CA ALA A 16 -13.69 -61.06 -19.94
C ALA A 16 -12.31 -61.10 -20.62
N HIS A 17 -12.12 -62.11 -21.47
CA HIS A 17 -11.03 -62.15 -22.45
C HIS A 17 -11.12 -60.89 -23.38
N VAL A 18 -10.40 -59.81 -23.06
CA VAL A 18 -10.25 -58.66 -23.93
C VAL A 18 -9.27 -59.01 -25.04
N ARG A 19 -9.80 -59.13 -26.28
CA ARG A 19 -9.03 -59.19 -27.52
C ARG A 19 -8.08 -57.98 -27.58
N LYS A 20 -6.78 -58.25 -27.80
CA LYS A 20 -5.78 -57.21 -28.12
C LYS A 20 -6.14 -56.54 -29.45
N GLY A 21 -6.97 -55.51 -29.37
CA GLY A 21 -7.17 -54.54 -30.45
C GLY A 21 -6.21 -53.36 -30.25
N ASN A 22 -5.70 -52.80 -31.34
CA ASN A 22 -4.74 -51.71 -31.42
C ASN A 22 -4.96 -50.63 -30.32
N ALA A 23 -4.04 -50.57 -29.36
CA ALA A 23 -4.06 -49.55 -28.32
C ALA A 23 -3.81 -48.21 -28.97
N THR A 24 -4.82 -47.37 -29.04
CA THR A 24 -4.65 -45.93 -29.33
C THR A 24 -3.81 -45.31 -28.24
N MET A 25 -2.86 -44.44 -28.59
CA MET A 25 -2.00 -43.71 -27.65
C MET A 25 -2.80 -42.79 -26.69
N MET A 26 -4.08 -42.66 -26.91
CA MET A 26 -5.00 -41.87 -26.11
C MET A 26 -5.54 -42.68 -24.94
N GLY A 27 -5.04 -42.38 -23.70
CA GLY A 27 -5.53 -42.99 -22.47
C GLY A 27 -6.97 -42.58 -22.18
N ALA A 28 -7.82 -43.54 -21.85
CA ALA A 28 -9.15 -43.31 -21.30
C ALA A 28 -9.11 -43.51 -19.79
N LYS A 29 -9.54 -42.53 -18.98
CA LYS A 29 -9.64 -42.64 -17.53
C LYS A 29 -11.07 -43.00 -17.13
N ALA A 30 -11.25 -44.15 -16.56
CA ALA A 30 -12.54 -44.52 -15.97
C ALA A 30 -12.86 -43.62 -14.78
N ARG A 31 -14.10 -43.15 -14.70
CA ARG A 31 -14.61 -42.32 -13.59
C ARG A 31 -15.03 -43.28 -12.45
N ASN A 32 -14.04 -43.72 -11.70
CA ASN A 32 -14.30 -44.54 -10.52
C ASN A 32 -14.10 -43.69 -9.27
N VAL A 33 -15.19 -43.30 -8.61
CA VAL A 33 -15.19 -42.52 -7.37
C VAL A 33 -15.48 -43.49 -6.23
N ALA A 34 -14.43 -44.16 -5.73
CA ALA A 34 -14.54 -45.01 -4.54
C ALA A 34 -14.68 -44.12 -3.28
N PRO A 35 -15.47 -44.57 -2.26
CA PRO A 35 -15.52 -43.84 -0.99
C PRO A 35 -14.15 -43.84 -0.32
N LEU A 36 -13.71 -42.66 0.17
CA LEU A 36 -12.48 -42.50 0.93
C LEU A 36 -12.73 -43.03 2.35
N ILE A 37 -12.01 -44.06 2.76
CA ILE A 37 -12.07 -44.65 4.10
C ILE A 37 -10.70 -44.40 4.77
N ASN A 38 -10.69 -43.80 5.96
CA ASN A 38 -9.50 -43.55 6.80
C ASN A 38 -8.40 -42.67 6.17
N ILE A 39 -8.75 -41.71 5.33
CA ILE A 39 -7.82 -40.73 4.77
C ILE A 39 -8.14 -39.35 5.36
N SER A 40 -7.15 -38.73 5.98
CA SER A 40 -7.26 -37.34 6.49
C SER A 40 -6.89 -36.31 5.41
N LEU A 41 -7.37 -35.07 5.55
CA LEU A 41 -6.90 -33.95 4.71
C LEU A 41 -5.39 -33.76 4.83
N ALA A 42 -4.81 -34.08 5.99
CA ALA A 42 -3.37 -33.99 6.20
C ALA A 42 -2.59 -34.94 5.28
N ASP A 43 -3.14 -36.10 4.91
CA ASP A 43 -2.48 -37.03 4.01
C ASP A 43 -2.60 -36.61 2.54
N LEU A 44 -3.65 -35.85 2.20
CA LEU A 44 -3.94 -35.44 0.83
C LEU A 44 -3.21 -34.16 0.41
N VAL A 45 -2.79 -33.30 1.36
CA VAL A 45 -2.06 -32.07 1.07
C VAL A 45 -0.56 -32.36 1.03
N PRO A 46 0.17 -32.05 -0.07
CA PRO A 46 1.61 -32.30 -0.17
C PRO A 46 2.41 -31.64 0.99
N GLN A 47 3.49 -32.31 1.44
CA GLN A 47 4.30 -31.83 2.57
C GLN A 47 5.02 -30.52 2.27
N ASP A 48 5.37 -30.26 1.01
CA ASP A 48 6.03 -29.05 0.51
C ASP A 48 5.03 -27.95 0.11
N HIS A 49 3.73 -28.09 0.42
CA HIS A 49 2.73 -27.10 0.03
C HIS A 49 2.89 -25.79 0.79
N LEU A 50 2.70 -24.64 0.10
CA LEU A 50 2.81 -23.29 0.67
C LEU A 50 2.08 -23.13 2.01
N TYR A 51 0.85 -23.64 2.11
CA TYR A 51 0.04 -23.48 3.32
C TYR A 51 0.58 -24.26 4.52
N ARG A 52 1.33 -25.35 4.33
CA ARG A 52 2.03 -26.01 5.43
C ARG A 52 3.18 -25.16 5.96
N HIS A 53 3.98 -24.63 5.05
CA HIS A 53 5.06 -23.70 5.44
C HIS A 53 4.51 -22.43 6.10
N LEU A 54 3.37 -21.93 5.64
CA LEU A 54 2.71 -20.76 6.22
C LEU A 54 2.20 -21.06 7.64
N ASP A 55 1.54 -22.19 7.84
CA ASP A 55 1.01 -22.62 9.14
C ASP A 55 2.14 -22.86 10.17
N GLN A 56 3.25 -23.47 9.74
CA GLN A 56 4.45 -23.65 10.57
C GLN A 56 5.21 -22.36 10.85
N THR A 57 5.16 -21.40 9.91
CA THR A 57 5.91 -20.14 10.02
C THR A 57 5.20 -19.13 10.89
N LEU A 58 3.87 -19.06 10.81
CA LEU A 58 3.04 -18.04 11.42
C LEU A 58 2.07 -18.65 12.42
N ASP A 59 2.41 -18.55 13.71
CA ASP A 59 1.42 -18.80 14.75
C ASP A 59 0.47 -17.60 14.86
N LEU A 60 -0.81 -17.84 14.64
CA LEU A 60 -1.87 -16.84 14.71
C LEU A 60 -2.59 -16.80 16.05
N ALA A 61 -2.12 -17.50 17.07
CA ALA A 61 -2.76 -17.54 18.39
C ALA A 61 -2.94 -16.15 19.02
N PHE A 62 -2.00 -15.23 18.75
CA PHE A 62 -2.04 -13.83 19.20
C PHE A 62 -3.31 -13.07 18.74
N VAL A 63 -3.90 -13.46 17.61
CA VAL A 63 -5.10 -12.80 17.09
C VAL A 63 -6.26 -12.87 18.06
N ARG A 64 -6.43 -14.00 18.76
CA ARG A 64 -7.52 -14.17 19.74
C ARG A 64 -7.42 -13.15 20.85
N ALA A 65 -6.20 -12.88 21.37
CA ALA A 65 -5.98 -11.86 22.40
C ALA A 65 -6.35 -10.45 21.90
N PHE A 66 -6.06 -10.13 20.65
CA PHE A 66 -6.38 -8.81 20.08
C PHE A 66 -7.87 -8.54 19.97
N VAL A 67 -8.67 -9.57 19.70
CA VAL A 67 -10.10 -9.41 19.41
C VAL A 67 -11.01 -9.80 20.59
N GLN A 68 -10.47 -10.34 21.67
CA GLN A 68 -11.24 -10.86 22.79
C GLN A 68 -12.29 -9.86 23.32
N GLN A 69 -11.91 -8.59 23.41
CA GLN A 69 -12.78 -7.52 23.91
C GLN A 69 -13.91 -7.15 22.93
N THR A 70 -13.84 -7.57 21.66
CA THR A 70 -14.85 -7.28 20.64
C THR A 70 -15.98 -8.33 20.61
N TYR A 71 -15.89 -9.37 21.48
CA TYR A 71 -16.86 -10.46 21.56
C TYR A 71 -17.72 -10.34 22.81
N ALA A 72 -19.02 -10.51 22.64
CA ALA A 72 -19.95 -10.61 23.77
C ALA A 72 -19.73 -11.93 24.53
N ARG A 73 -20.11 -11.96 25.82
CA ARG A 73 -19.98 -13.14 26.69
C ARG A 73 -20.97 -14.27 26.35
N GLY A 74 -22.00 -14.02 25.53
CA GLY A 74 -23.00 -14.99 25.13
C GLY A 74 -23.46 -14.80 23.68
N GLY A 75 -24.21 -15.75 23.13
CA GLY A 75 -24.73 -15.73 21.78
C GLY A 75 -24.23 -16.88 20.89
N ARG A 76 -24.65 -16.88 19.62
CA ARG A 76 -24.21 -17.89 18.64
C ARG A 76 -22.68 -17.76 18.40
N PRO A 77 -21.93 -18.88 18.40
CA PRO A 77 -20.51 -18.89 18.09
C PRO A 77 -20.21 -18.22 16.77
N SER A 78 -19.26 -17.29 16.77
CA SER A 78 -18.76 -16.61 15.57
C SER A 78 -17.65 -17.44 14.92
N ILE A 79 -17.27 -17.09 13.69
CA ILE A 79 -16.09 -17.65 13.02
C ILE A 79 -14.86 -17.38 13.90
N ASP A 80 -13.99 -18.39 14.03
CA ASP A 80 -12.72 -18.24 14.74
C ASP A 80 -11.90 -17.09 14.12
N PRO A 81 -11.41 -16.14 14.94
CA PRO A 81 -10.55 -15.06 14.48
C PRO A 81 -9.33 -15.53 13.67
N ILE A 82 -8.76 -16.66 14.04
CA ILE A 82 -7.64 -17.25 13.30
C ILE A 82 -8.07 -17.64 11.89
N VAL A 83 -9.22 -18.28 11.74
CA VAL A 83 -9.77 -18.63 10.41
C VAL A 83 -10.03 -17.40 9.58
N PHE A 84 -10.54 -16.31 10.19
CA PHE A 84 -10.73 -15.05 9.48
C PHE A 84 -9.42 -14.50 8.89
N PHE A 85 -8.33 -14.45 9.67
CA PHE A 85 -7.04 -13.97 9.17
C PHE A 85 -6.39 -14.95 8.21
N LYS A 86 -6.54 -16.27 8.41
CA LYS A 86 -6.12 -17.28 7.42
C LYS A 86 -6.82 -17.05 6.07
N LEU A 87 -8.11 -16.75 6.05
CA LEU A 87 -8.86 -16.39 4.84
C LEU A 87 -8.33 -15.11 4.18
N GLN A 88 -7.98 -14.07 4.96
CA GLN A 88 -7.36 -12.85 4.41
C GLN A 88 -5.98 -13.15 3.78
N LEU A 89 -5.18 -14.03 4.38
CA LEU A 89 -3.90 -14.46 3.84
C LEU A 89 -4.09 -15.31 2.56
N VAL A 90 -5.07 -16.19 2.52
CA VAL A 90 -5.42 -16.93 1.29
C VAL A 90 -5.76 -15.95 0.17
N MET A 91 -6.60 -14.93 0.43
CA MET A 91 -6.89 -13.91 -0.58
C MET A 91 -5.63 -13.23 -1.10
N PHE A 92 -4.67 -12.93 -0.23
CA PHE A 92 -3.42 -12.30 -0.60
C PHE A 92 -2.55 -13.22 -1.46
N PHE A 93 -2.30 -14.46 -1.02
CA PHE A 93 -1.40 -15.39 -1.70
C PHE A 93 -1.93 -15.88 -3.04
N GLU A 94 -3.26 -16.05 -3.14
CA GLU A 94 -3.94 -16.48 -4.38
C GLU A 94 -4.33 -15.28 -5.29
N GLY A 95 -4.08 -14.05 -4.87
CA GLY A 95 -4.44 -12.86 -5.63
C GLY A 95 -5.95 -12.65 -5.79
N MET A 96 -6.78 -13.24 -4.93
CA MET A 96 -8.24 -13.18 -5.03
C MET A 96 -8.77 -11.80 -4.66
N ARG A 97 -9.77 -11.33 -5.42
CA ARG A 97 -10.38 -10.01 -5.21
C ARG A 97 -11.83 -10.05 -4.74
N SER A 98 -12.41 -11.24 -4.59
CA SER A 98 -13.80 -11.43 -4.18
C SER A 98 -13.89 -12.38 -3.01
N GLU A 99 -14.60 -11.99 -1.95
CA GLU A 99 -14.86 -12.87 -0.79
C GLU A 99 -15.79 -14.03 -1.16
N ARG A 100 -16.67 -13.84 -2.15
CA ARG A 100 -17.48 -14.97 -2.70
C ARG A 100 -16.58 -15.99 -3.41
N GLU A 101 -15.65 -15.50 -4.24
CA GLU A 101 -14.70 -16.36 -4.92
C GLU A 101 -13.79 -17.08 -3.92
N LEU A 102 -13.32 -16.37 -2.88
CA LEU A 102 -12.55 -16.97 -1.80
C LEU A 102 -13.30 -18.17 -1.18
N MET A 103 -14.57 -18.00 -0.81
CA MET A 103 -15.34 -19.08 -0.16
C MET A 103 -15.61 -20.24 -1.12
N ARG A 104 -15.83 -19.96 -2.42
CA ARG A 104 -15.96 -20.98 -3.45
C ARG A 104 -14.67 -21.79 -3.61
N GLN A 105 -13.54 -21.11 -3.73
CA GLN A 105 -12.22 -21.75 -3.84
C GLN A 105 -11.84 -22.50 -2.55
N ALA A 106 -12.22 -21.98 -1.39
CA ALA A 106 -11.99 -22.66 -0.12
C ALA A 106 -12.79 -23.96 0.00
N ALA A 107 -14.00 -24.02 -0.56
CA ALA A 107 -14.81 -25.24 -0.58
C ALA A 107 -14.28 -26.29 -1.56
N ASP A 108 -13.63 -25.87 -2.64
CA ASP A 108 -13.18 -26.74 -3.74
C ASP A 108 -11.73 -27.26 -3.55
N ARG A 109 -10.88 -26.52 -2.81
CA ARG A 109 -9.45 -26.80 -2.69
C ARG A 109 -9.08 -27.41 -1.34
N LEU A 110 -8.69 -28.67 -1.34
CA LEU A 110 -8.29 -29.42 -0.15
C LEU A 110 -7.20 -28.74 0.68
N SER A 111 -6.23 -28.12 0.01
CA SER A 111 -5.13 -27.40 0.68
C SER A 111 -5.60 -26.17 1.45
N ILE A 112 -6.63 -25.47 0.97
CA ILE A 112 -7.23 -24.32 1.67
C ILE A 112 -8.08 -24.84 2.84
N LEU A 113 -8.93 -25.84 2.64
CA LEU A 113 -9.69 -26.48 3.72
C LEU A 113 -8.77 -26.92 4.86
N TRP A 114 -7.70 -27.66 4.53
CA TRP A 114 -6.69 -28.08 5.51
C TRP A 114 -6.09 -26.89 6.27
N TYR A 115 -5.68 -25.83 5.56
CA TYR A 115 -5.07 -24.65 6.16
C TYR A 115 -6.03 -23.93 7.10
N LEU A 116 -7.32 -23.90 6.76
CA LEU A 116 -8.35 -23.28 7.60
C LEU A 116 -8.72 -24.15 8.79
N GLY A 117 -8.40 -25.46 8.78
CA GLY A 117 -8.75 -26.42 9.82
C GLY A 117 -10.17 -26.98 9.69
N TYR A 118 -10.76 -26.96 8.49
CA TYR A 118 -12.08 -27.56 8.21
C TYR A 118 -11.92 -28.97 7.67
N ASN A 119 -12.88 -29.84 8.00
CA ASN A 119 -12.97 -31.20 7.47
C ASN A 119 -13.73 -31.24 6.14
N LEU A 120 -13.61 -32.37 5.43
CA LEU A 120 -14.43 -32.64 4.25
C LEU A 120 -15.91 -32.68 4.63
N GLY A 121 -16.74 -31.92 3.91
CA GLY A 121 -18.18 -31.82 4.18
C GLY A 121 -18.57 -30.88 5.31
N GLU A 122 -17.62 -30.30 6.05
CA GLU A 122 -17.90 -29.29 7.05
C GLU A 122 -18.29 -27.98 6.38
N PRO A 123 -19.42 -27.33 6.78
CA PRO A 123 -19.89 -26.12 6.14
C PRO A 123 -18.98 -24.94 6.42
N LEU A 124 -18.50 -24.30 5.36
CA LEU A 124 -17.74 -23.08 5.44
C LEU A 124 -18.64 -21.87 5.77
N PRO A 125 -18.07 -20.80 6.38
CA PRO A 125 -18.80 -19.60 6.69
C PRO A 125 -19.25 -18.86 5.41
N ASP A 126 -20.37 -18.14 5.51
CA ASP A 126 -20.82 -17.26 4.43
C ASP A 126 -19.88 -16.04 4.25
N HIS A 127 -19.66 -15.64 3.00
CA HIS A 127 -18.79 -14.51 2.65
C HIS A 127 -19.20 -13.20 3.31
N SER A 128 -20.50 -12.95 3.55
CA SER A 128 -20.99 -11.73 4.22
C SER A 128 -20.52 -11.62 5.67
N SER A 129 -20.23 -12.77 6.32
CA SER A 129 -19.69 -12.79 7.68
C SER A 129 -18.31 -12.15 7.76
N LEU A 130 -17.49 -12.23 6.71
CA LEU A 130 -16.17 -11.58 6.68
C LEU A 130 -16.29 -10.05 6.74
N THR A 131 -17.29 -9.49 6.07
CA THR A 131 -17.56 -8.04 6.14
C THR A 131 -17.98 -7.60 7.54
N ARG A 132 -18.87 -8.38 8.20
CA ARG A 132 -19.32 -8.09 9.58
C ARG A 132 -18.18 -8.22 10.59
N ILE A 133 -17.35 -9.24 10.47
CA ILE A 133 -16.17 -9.45 11.33
C ILE A 133 -15.17 -8.30 11.14
N ARG A 134 -14.88 -7.88 9.91
CA ARG A 134 -14.00 -6.74 9.64
C ARG A 134 -14.52 -5.46 10.28
N ALA A 135 -15.83 -5.20 10.20
CA ALA A 135 -16.44 -4.05 10.84
C ALA A 135 -16.33 -4.09 12.38
N ARG A 136 -16.49 -5.28 12.98
CA ARG A 136 -16.31 -5.50 14.41
C ARG A 136 -14.87 -5.24 14.87
N TYR A 137 -13.88 -5.68 14.10
CA TYR A 137 -12.46 -5.57 14.47
C TYR A 137 -11.92 -4.15 14.29
N GLY A 138 -12.46 -3.40 13.33
CA GLY A 138 -11.92 -2.08 12.97
C GLY A 138 -10.49 -2.14 12.43
N VAL A 139 -9.92 -0.98 12.12
CA VAL A 139 -8.57 -0.88 11.54
C VAL A 139 -7.45 -1.25 12.53
N GLU A 140 -7.68 -1.03 13.81
CA GLU A 140 -6.66 -1.23 14.85
C GLU A 140 -6.23 -2.70 14.98
N VAL A 141 -7.15 -3.64 14.90
CA VAL A 141 -6.82 -5.08 14.92
C VAL A 141 -5.96 -5.46 13.72
N PHE A 142 -6.24 -4.89 12.54
CA PHE A 142 -5.44 -5.12 11.34
C PHE A 142 -4.05 -4.48 11.44
N ARG A 143 -3.95 -3.33 12.13
CA ARG A 143 -2.67 -2.69 12.42
C ARG A 143 -1.82 -3.54 13.35
N ARG A 144 -2.39 -4.04 14.44
CA ARG A 144 -1.72 -4.97 15.35
C ARG A 144 -1.31 -6.27 14.66
N PHE A 145 -2.14 -6.79 13.77
CA PHE A 145 -1.78 -7.95 12.94
C PHE A 145 -0.56 -7.66 12.06
N PHE A 146 -0.54 -6.52 11.39
CA PHE A 146 0.61 -6.09 10.59
C PHE A 146 1.86 -5.90 11.46
N ASP A 147 1.73 -5.23 12.60
CA ASP A 147 2.82 -4.98 13.54
C ASP A 147 3.43 -6.31 14.04
N GLU A 148 2.63 -7.32 14.35
CA GLU A 148 3.11 -8.64 14.76
C GLU A 148 3.94 -9.34 13.68
N ILE A 149 3.53 -9.22 12.41
CA ILE A 149 4.31 -9.77 11.29
C ILE A 149 5.66 -9.04 11.16
N VAL A 150 5.70 -7.74 11.39
CA VAL A 150 6.96 -6.97 11.39
C VAL A 150 7.84 -7.38 12.58
N ASP A 151 7.28 -7.57 13.77
CA ASP A 151 8.00 -8.07 14.95
C ASP A 151 8.65 -9.44 14.65
N GLN A 152 7.91 -10.36 14.04
CA GLN A 152 8.46 -11.66 13.63
C GLN A 152 9.58 -11.52 12.59
N CYS A 153 9.45 -10.58 11.65
CA CYS A 153 10.53 -10.26 10.71
C CYS A 153 11.76 -9.69 11.43
N GLN A 154 11.58 -8.85 12.44
CA GLN A 154 12.65 -8.28 13.24
C GLN A 154 13.37 -9.37 14.05
N HIS A 155 12.64 -10.25 14.72
CA HIS A 155 13.20 -11.39 15.45
C HIS A 155 13.94 -12.37 14.54
N ALA A 156 13.49 -12.52 13.28
CA ALA A 156 14.19 -13.33 12.27
C ALA A 156 15.44 -12.65 11.69
N GLY A 157 15.79 -11.44 12.15
CA GLY A 157 16.95 -10.68 11.69
C GLY A 157 16.80 -10.13 10.25
N LEU A 158 15.56 -9.88 9.80
CA LEU A 158 15.26 -9.36 8.48
C LEU A 158 15.23 -7.83 8.42
N VAL A 159 15.13 -7.14 9.55
CA VAL A 159 15.13 -5.69 9.69
C VAL A 159 16.52 -5.19 10.05
N TRP A 160 17.04 -4.27 9.26
CA TRP A 160 18.35 -3.64 9.50
C TRP A 160 18.24 -2.32 10.30
N GLY A 161 17.25 -1.50 9.98
CA GLY A 161 16.89 -0.29 10.72
C GLY A 161 17.86 0.90 10.62
N LYS A 162 18.87 0.86 9.74
CA LYS A 162 19.87 1.94 9.60
C LYS A 162 19.53 2.93 8.50
N GLU A 163 18.82 2.48 7.49
CA GLU A 163 18.37 3.25 6.34
C GLU A 163 16.87 3.03 6.18
N LEU A 164 16.11 4.10 6.04
CA LEU A 164 14.68 4.06 5.79
C LEU A 164 14.38 4.74 4.46
N TYR A 165 13.47 4.15 3.72
CA TYR A 165 12.98 4.63 2.43
C TYR A 165 11.49 4.89 2.53
N ALA A 166 11.06 6.09 2.11
CA ALA A 166 9.65 6.40 1.97
C ALA A 166 9.27 6.52 0.50
N ASP A 167 8.10 6.05 0.18
CA ASP A 167 7.49 6.26 -1.11
C ASP A 167 5.98 6.06 -1.01
N ALA A 168 5.24 6.62 -1.97
CA ALA A 168 3.81 6.47 -2.06
C ALA A 168 3.38 6.07 -3.47
N THR A 169 2.22 5.47 -3.58
CA THR A 169 1.66 5.10 -4.88
C THR A 169 0.18 5.37 -4.94
N LYS A 170 -0.28 5.84 -6.10
CA LYS A 170 -1.69 6.04 -6.41
C LYS A 170 -2.37 4.69 -6.65
N VAL A 171 -3.53 4.50 -6.00
CA VAL A 171 -4.37 3.30 -6.10
C VAL A 171 -5.81 3.73 -6.36
N LEU A 172 -6.45 3.15 -7.36
CA LEU A 172 -7.83 3.45 -7.71
C LEU A 172 -8.79 3.04 -6.59
N ALA A 173 -9.79 3.86 -6.32
CA ALA A 173 -10.91 3.50 -5.45
C ALA A 173 -11.90 2.57 -6.16
N ASN A 174 -12.73 1.90 -5.38
CA ASN A 174 -13.86 1.11 -5.88
C ASN A 174 -15.10 2.00 -6.08
N ALA A 175 -14.92 3.11 -6.77
CA ALA A 175 -15.95 4.07 -7.11
C ALA A 175 -15.68 4.67 -8.49
N ALA A 176 -16.74 5.06 -9.18
CA ALA A 176 -16.65 5.74 -10.47
C ALA A 176 -16.71 7.25 -10.28
N VAL A 177 -16.09 8.01 -11.17
CA VAL A 177 -16.15 9.49 -11.16
C VAL A 177 -17.59 9.98 -11.31
N SER A 178 -18.44 9.24 -12.03
CA SER A 178 -19.87 9.53 -12.17
C SER A 178 -20.66 9.46 -10.85
N SER A 179 -20.09 8.90 -9.78
CA SER A 179 -20.70 8.89 -8.45
C SER A 179 -20.46 10.18 -7.66
N LEU A 180 -19.72 11.14 -8.22
CA LEU A 180 -19.48 12.43 -7.59
C LEU A 180 -20.75 13.28 -7.63
N THR A 181 -21.10 13.80 -6.47
CA THR A 181 -22.20 14.75 -6.29
C THR A 181 -21.72 15.95 -5.49
N PRO A 182 -22.37 17.11 -5.60
CA PRO A 182 -22.07 18.22 -4.72
C PRO A 182 -22.15 17.81 -3.25
N ARG A 183 -21.20 18.20 -2.45
CA ARG A 183 -21.13 17.87 -1.03
C ARG A 183 -22.40 18.30 -0.29
N PHE A 184 -22.92 19.48 -0.64
CA PHE A 184 -24.18 19.99 -0.10
C PHE A 184 -25.38 19.01 -0.28
N ALA A 185 -25.52 18.38 -1.46
CA ALA A 185 -26.60 17.43 -1.69
C ALA A 185 -26.45 16.16 -0.82
N VAL A 186 -25.22 15.72 -0.58
CA VAL A 186 -24.96 14.57 0.30
C VAL A 186 -25.24 14.92 1.75
N GLU A 187 -24.83 16.10 2.19
CA GLU A 187 -25.07 16.60 3.55
C GLU A 187 -26.57 16.72 3.83
N ALA A 188 -27.32 17.34 2.91
CA ALA A 188 -28.79 17.46 3.03
C ALA A 188 -29.49 16.08 3.02
N HIS A 189 -28.99 15.12 2.24
CA HIS A 189 -29.53 13.76 2.23
C HIS A 189 -29.26 13.03 3.56
N LEU A 190 -28.07 13.17 4.13
CA LEU A 190 -27.75 12.59 5.42
C LEU A 190 -28.58 13.21 6.54
N GLU A 191 -28.77 14.53 6.53
CA GLU A 191 -29.62 15.23 7.48
C GLU A 191 -31.07 14.69 7.44
N ASN A 192 -31.65 14.51 6.24
CA ASN A 192 -32.98 13.93 6.09
C ASN A 192 -33.07 12.49 6.60
N LEU A 193 -32.01 11.68 6.41
CA LEU A 193 -31.97 10.30 6.92
C LEU A 193 -31.93 10.26 8.45
N PHE A 194 -31.10 11.10 9.06
CA PHE A 194 -30.97 11.11 10.53
C PHE A 194 -32.12 11.82 11.23
N SER A 195 -32.73 12.83 10.62
CA SER A 195 -33.95 13.44 11.18
C SER A 195 -35.14 12.46 11.17
N GLY A 196 -35.21 11.55 10.18
CA GLY A 196 -36.19 10.47 10.15
C GLY A 196 -35.99 9.44 11.28
N GLU A 197 -34.75 9.07 11.57
CA GLU A 197 -34.41 8.12 12.65
C GLU A 197 -34.69 8.73 14.03
N SER A 198 -34.36 10.00 14.26
CA SER A 198 -34.66 10.68 15.53
C SER A 198 -36.16 10.84 15.78
N MET A 199 -36.96 11.04 14.73
CA MET A 199 -38.43 11.08 14.84
C MET A 199 -39.03 9.70 15.14
N GLN A 200 -38.47 8.62 14.56
CA GLN A 200 -38.91 7.25 14.85
C GLN A 200 -38.53 6.81 16.27
N GLU A 201 -37.32 7.16 16.75
CA GLU A 201 -36.92 6.90 18.14
C GLU A 201 -37.79 7.68 19.14
N GLN A 202 -38.09 8.96 18.89
CA GLN A 202 -38.99 9.74 19.73
C GLN A 202 -40.42 9.24 19.69
N GLN A 203 -40.94 8.77 18.54
CA GLN A 203 -42.26 8.16 18.46
C GLN A 203 -42.31 6.81 19.20
N SER A 204 -41.28 6.00 19.10
CA SER A 204 -41.18 4.72 19.81
C SER A 204 -41.01 4.88 21.32
N GLU A 205 -40.42 5.98 21.79
CA GLU A 205 -40.36 6.32 23.22
C GLU A 205 -41.71 6.89 23.73
N LEU A 206 -42.40 7.69 22.93
CA LEU A 206 -43.76 8.20 23.25
C LEU A 206 -44.77 7.06 23.30
N GLU A 207 -44.73 6.11 22.40
CA GLU A 207 -45.60 4.93 22.39
C GLU A 207 -45.38 3.98 23.59
N ARG A 208 -44.19 4.02 24.21
CA ARG A 208 -43.90 3.27 25.44
C ARG A 208 -44.46 3.90 26.73
N PHE A 209 -44.92 5.16 26.67
CA PHE A 209 -45.36 5.91 27.84
C PHE A 209 -46.85 6.27 27.84
N GLU A 210 -47.69 5.76 26.90
CA GLU A 210 -49.14 5.95 27.01
C GLU A 210 -49.77 4.84 27.90
N PRO A 211 -50.41 5.22 29.03
CA PRO A 211 -51.20 4.27 29.78
C PRO A 211 -52.55 4.01 29.06
N GLU A 212 -52.93 2.74 29.01
CA GLU A 212 -54.23 2.29 28.58
C GLU A 212 -55.37 3.15 29.18
N SER A 213 -56.03 3.95 28.40
CA SER A 213 -57.49 4.14 28.52
C SER A 213 -58.07 5.11 27.48
N ALA A 214 -59.19 4.69 26.95
CA ALA A 214 -60.27 5.44 26.34
C ALA A 214 -60.33 5.63 24.80
N VAL A 215 -61.02 4.68 24.15
CA VAL A 215 -62.32 4.84 23.41
C VAL A 215 -62.42 5.95 22.34
N ALA A 216 -62.54 5.44 21.11
CA ALA A 216 -63.36 5.87 19.98
C ALA A 216 -63.50 7.35 19.61
N ALA A 217 -63.08 7.67 18.36
CA ALA A 217 -63.93 8.30 17.34
C ALA A 217 -63.23 8.38 15.96
N ARG A 218 -63.85 7.80 14.94
CA ARG A 218 -63.77 8.16 13.51
C ARG A 218 -64.69 9.33 13.24
N PRO A 219 -64.78 10.05 12.11
CA PRO A 219 -64.04 9.89 10.81
C PRO A 219 -63.81 11.21 10.02
N LEU A 220 -63.46 11.03 8.74
CA LEU A 220 -63.75 11.78 7.51
C LEU A 220 -62.66 12.71 6.89
N HIS A 221 -62.28 12.25 5.72
CA HIS A 221 -62.01 12.97 4.45
C HIS A 221 -61.62 14.45 4.43
N ALA A 222 -60.49 14.75 3.83
CA ALA A 222 -60.38 15.64 2.65
C ALA A 222 -58.92 15.70 2.16
N ALA A 223 -58.73 15.49 0.85
CA ALA A 223 -57.53 15.83 0.15
C ALA A 223 -57.41 17.34 -0.04
N PRO A 224 -56.25 17.93 0.03
CA PRO A 224 -56.03 19.24 -0.56
C PRO A 224 -55.07 19.20 -1.75
N ALA A 225 -55.42 20.09 -2.65
CA ALA A 225 -54.86 20.33 -3.96
C ALA A 225 -53.38 20.74 -3.97
N THR A 226 -52.73 20.34 -5.02
CA THR A 226 -51.45 20.81 -5.51
C THR A 226 -51.40 22.32 -5.74
N PRO A 227 -50.41 23.07 -5.26
CA PRO A 227 -50.12 24.40 -5.78
C PRO A 227 -49.17 24.29 -6.96
N SER A 228 -49.62 24.85 -8.07
CA SER A 228 -48.84 25.14 -9.27
C SER A 228 -47.69 26.11 -8.96
N VAL A 229 -46.47 25.68 -9.14
CA VAL A 229 -45.31 26.57 -9.12
C VAL A 229 -45.16 27.22 -10.51
N GLN A 230 -45.36 28.51 -10.55
CA GLN A 230 -45.03 29.36 -11.70
C GLN A 230 -43.51 29.34 -11.91
N LYS A 231 -43.13 28.99 -13.14
CA LYS A 231 -41.75 29.22 -13.63
C LYS A 231 -41.52 30.72 -13.72
N GLN A 232 -40.64 31.25 -12.91
CA GLN A 232 -39.90 32.48 -13.22
C GLN A 232 -38.55 32.08 -13.83
N GLU A 233 -38.38 32.42 -15.10
CA GLU A 233 -37.09 32.37 -15.79
C GLU A 233 -36.24 33.53 -15.26
N GLU A 234 -35.21 33.21 -14.52
CA GLU A 234 -34.11 34.13 -14.25
C GLU A 234 -32.95 33.86 -15.18
N PRO A 235 -32.15 34.89 -15.53
CA PRO A 235 -31.21 34.83 -16.63
C PRO A 235 -30.01 33.98 -16.30
N VAL A 236 -29.55 33.25 -17.33
CA VAL A 236 -28.28 32.51 -17.35
C VAL A 236 -27.15 33.51 -17.15
N GLU A 237 -26.63 33.63 -15.94
CA GLU A 237 -25.32 34.20 -15.69
C GLU A 237 -24.27 33.12 -15.60
N GLN A 238 -23.24 33.41 -16.35
CA GLN A 238 -22.04 32.62 -16.59
C GLN A 238 -21.23 32.35 -15.35
N GLU A 239 -20.56 31.20 -15.38
CA GLU A 239 -19.26 30.88 -14.77
C GLU A 239 -19.10 30.98 -13.25
N GLY A 240 -18.89 29.79 -12.66
CA GLY A 240 -17.91 29.60 -11.61
C GLY A 240 -18.15 30.37 -10.32
N ALA A 241 -19.37 30.42 -9.82
CA ALA A 241 -19.61 30.91 -8.47
C ALA A 241 -18.95 29.97 -7.48
N ALA A 242 -17.80 30.40 -6.92
CA ALA A 242 -17.18 29.79 -5.77
C ALA A 242 -18.22 29.64 -4.66
N VAL A 243 -18.52 28.42 -4.26
CA VAL A 243 -19.38 28.15 -3.10
C VAL A 243 -18.79 28.92 -1.91
N PRO A 244 -19.56 29.77 -1.23
CA PRO A 244 -18.99 30.66 -0.22
C PRO A 244 -18.31 29.87 0.90
N ARG A 245 -17.10 30.27 1.29
CA ARG A 245 -16.34 29.76 2.45
C ARG A 245 -17.16 29.64 3.74
N GLN A 246 -18.26 30.39 3.84
CA GLN A 246 -19.16 30.39 4.99
C GLN A 246 -19.96 29.11 5.17
N LEU A 247 -20.23 28.32 4.12
CA LEU A 247 -20.96 27.04 4.25
C LEU A 247 -20.19 26.00 5.08
N HIS A 248 -18.86 26.03 5.07
CA HIS A 248 -18.05 25.14 5.90
C HIS A 248 -18.07 25.48 7.40
N ARG A 249 -18.36 26.73 7.77
CA ARG A 249 -18.37 27.18 9.17
C ARG A 249 -19.71 27.06 9.86
N THR A 250 -20.80 26.89 9.12
CA THR A 250 -22.16 26.89 9.64
C THR A 250 -22.82 25.50 9.75
N LEU A 251 -22.05 24.44 9.48
CA LEU A 251 -22.56 23.09 9.73
C LEU A 251 -22.76 22.87 11.23
N GLU A 252 -23.97 22.56 11.64
CA GLU A 252 -24.28 22.22 13.02
C GLU A 252 -23.45 21.02 13.51
N ALA A 253 -23.17 20.95 14.80
CA ALA A 253 -22.32 19.90 15.39
C ALA A 253 -22.85 18.48 15.05
N THR A 254 -24.15 18.29 15.03
CA THR A 254 -24.84 17.05 14.65
C THR A 254 -24.55 16.62 13.20
N LEU A 255 -24.50 17.59 12.28
CA LEU A 255 -24.17 17.33 10.87
C LEU A 255 -22.70 16.97 10.70
N ARG A 256 -21.82 17.58 11.50
CA ARG A 256 -20.39 17.21 11.55
C ARG A 256 -20.19 15.79 12.06
N GLU A 257 -20.91 15.40 13.10
CA GLU A 257 -20.84 14.03 13.62
C GLU A 257 -21.34 13.01 12.59
N ALA A 258 -22.46 13.29 11.91
CA ALA A 258 -22.98 12.44 10.86
C ALA A 258 -22.01 12.30 9.67
N LEU A 259 -21.39 13.40 9.23
CA LEU A 259 -20.36 13.40 8.19
C LEU A 259 -19.08 12.68 8.64
N THR A 260 -18.64 12.88 9.88
CA THR A 260 -17.50 12.16 10.44
C THR A 260 -17.79 10.67 10.48
N LYS A 261 -18.98 10.27 10.93
CA LYS A 261 -19.43 8.87 10.92
C LYS A 261 -19.56 8.31 9.50
N ALA A 262 -19.99 9.11 8.54
CA ALA A 262 -20.13 8.71 7.14
C ALA A 262 -18.78 8.67 6.38
N ASN A 263 -17.90 9.62 6.65
CA ASN A 263 -16.60 9.80 5.97
C ASN A 263 -15.41 9.26 6.76
N SER A 264 -15.65 8.76 7.98
CA SER A 264 -14.60 8.09 8.77
C SER A 264 -13.35 8.96 8.98
N GLU A 265 -12.16 8.36 8.85
CA GLU A 265 -10.85 9.01 9.10
C GLU A 265 -10.53 10.16 8.12
N ARG A 266 -11.24 10.26 6.98
CA ARG A 266 -11.01 11.35 6.02
C ARG A 266 -11.23 12.71 6.66
N HIS A 267 -12.26 12.84 7.48
CA HIS A 267 -12.59 14.10 8.15
C HIS A 267 -11.46 14.51 9.11
N ASP A 268 -10.96 13.57 9.88
CA ASP A 268 -9.84 13.79 10.80
C ASP A 268 -8.57 14.26 10.06
N TRP A 269 -8.28 13.68 8.88
CA TRP A 269 -7.15 14.10 8.06
C TRP A 269 -7.35 15.49 7.46
N ILE A 270 -8.56 15.82 7.02
CA ILE A 270 -8.86 17.15 6.49
C ILE A 270 -8.69 18.21 7.58
N GLU A 271 -9.21 17.98 8.78
CA GLU A 271 -9.11 18.94 9.88
C GLU A 271 -7.69 19.09 10.41
N ARG A 272 -6.98 18.00 10.64
CA ARG A 272 -5.63 18.04 11.24
C ARG A 272 -4.53 18.43 10.27
N VAL A 273 -4.61 18.02 9.03
CA VAL A 273 -3.52 18.11 8.06
C VAL A 273 -3.90 18.93 6.83
N GLY A 274 -5.08 18.73 6.28
CA GLY A 274 -5.51 19.40 5.05
C GLY A 274 -5.85 20.87 5.25
N GLU A 275 -6.55 21.23 6.33
CA GLU A 275 -6.98 22.60 6.60
C GLU A 275 -5.82 23.53 6.98
N PRO A 276 -4.94 23.20 7.94
CA PRO A 276 -3.79 24.03 8.24
C PRO A 276 -2.88 24.29 7.04
N ASN A 277 -2.64 23.26 6.22
CA ASN A 277 -1.81 23.40 5.02
C ASN A 277 -2.48 24.17 3.88
N ARG A 278 -3.81 24.24 3.85
CA ARG A 278 -4.56 25.01 2.84
C ARG A 278 -4.31 26.52 2.98
N GLU A 279 -4.31 27.03 4.19
CA GLU A 279 -4.11 28.45 4.46
C GLU A 279 -2.69 28.91 4.13
N ILE A 280 -1.70 28.04 4.37
CA ILE A 280 -0.29 28.36 4.19
C ILE A 280 0.14 28.29 2.72
N THR A 281 -0.37 27.31 1.95
CA THR A 281 0.26 26.94 0.67
C THR A 281 -0.45 27.43 -0.58
N ARG A 282 -1.74 27.80 -0.56
CA ARG A 282 -2.52 27.95 -1.79
C ARG A 282 -3.47 29.15 -1.90
N GLY A 283 -3.49 30.05 -0.96
CA GLY A 283 -4.34 31.25 -1.05
C GLY A 283 -5.82 30.90 -1.27
N SER A 284 -6.43 31.42 -2.33
CA SER A 284 -7.84 31.22 -2.66
C SER A 284 -8.14 29.93 -3.42
N TYR A 285 -7.15 29.06 -3.68
CA TYR A 285 -7.38 27.82 -4.42
C TYR A 285 -8.16 26.80 -3.57
N GLN A 286 -9.36 26.47 -4.03
CA GLN A 286 -10.21 25.47 -3.40
C GLN A 286 -10.03 24.11 -4.11
N ARG A 287 -9.92 23.03 -3.35
CA ARG A 287 -9.79 21.70 -3.91
C ARG A 287 -11.16 21.19 -4.37
N ARG A 288 -11.21 20.42 -5.47
CA ARG A 288 -12.46 19.80 -5.93
C ARG A 288 -13.10 18.89 -4.87
N ALA A 289 -12.30 18.27 -4.02
CA ALA A 289 -12.79 17.45 -2.92
C ALA A 289 -13.57 18.24 -1.85
N ASP A 290 -13.39 19.56 -1.79
CA ASP A 290 -14.16 20.42 -0.88
C ASP A 290 -15.63 20.57 -1.33
N PHE A 291 -15.90 20.37 -2.63
CA PHE A 291 -17.22 20.55 -3.22
C PHE A 291 -17.89 19.27 -3.69
N LEU A 292 -17.10 18.26 -4.02
CA LEU A 292 -17.58 17.02 -4.61
C LEU A 292 -17.20 15.84 -3.74
N VAL A 293 -18.19 15.02 -3.44
CA VAL A 293 -18.01 13.77 -2.69
C VAL A 293 -18.63 12.62 -3.46
N SER A 294 -17.98 11.47 -3.43
CA SER A 294 -18.52 10.27 -4.04
C SER A 294 -19.59 9.64 -3.13
N THR A 295 -20.79 9.44 -3.64
CA THR A 295 -21.86 8.70 -2.93
C THR A 295 -21.52 7.23 -2.71
N THR A 296 -20.62 6.68 -3.55
CA THR A 296 -20.19 5.27 -3.46
C THR A 296 -19.05 5.06 -2.46
N ASP A 297 -18.09 5.96 -2.42
CA ASP A 297 -16.92 5.92 -1.53
C ASP A 297 -16.54 7.36 -1.13
N PRO A 298 -17.17 7.91 -0.08
CA PRO A 298 -17.00 9.31 0.29
C PRO A 298 -15.57 9.71 0.67
N ASP A 299 -14.76 8.74 1.09
CA ASP A 299 -13.36 8.99 1.48
C ASP A 299 -12.40 9.02 0.30
N ALA A 300 -12.83 8.54 -0.88
CA ALA A 300 -12.04 8.57 -2.10
C ALA A 300 -12.08 9.96 -2.73
N THR A 301 -10.93 10.49 -3.12
CA THR A 301 -10.82 11.82 -3.72
C THR A 301 -10.26 11.77 -5.13
N LEU A 302 -10.44 12.86 -5.88
CA LEU A 302 -9.99 12.96 -7.26
C LEU A 302 -8.46 12.97 -7.36
N MET A 303 -7.94 12.16 -8.26
CA MET A 303 -6.52 12.12 -8.63
C MET A 303 -6.35 12.10 -10.14
N GLN A 304 -5.28 12.71 -10.61
CA GLN A 304 -4.88 12.61 -12.02
C GLN A 304 -4.13 11.31 -12.26
N GLY A 305 -4.49 10.60 -13.33
CA GLY A 305 -3.88 9.35 -13.74
C GLY A 305 -3.76 9.26 -15.25
N LYS A 306 -3.19 8.15 -15.74
CA LYS A 306 -3.21 7.84 -17.17
C LYS A 306 -4.68 7.67 -17.62
N GLY A 307 -5.12 8.48 -18.58
CA GLY A 307 -6.48 8.42 -19.10
C GLY A 307 -7.48 9.35 -18.40
N GLY A 308 -7.02 10.30 -17.58
CA GLY A 308 -7.86 11.35 -16.98
C GLY A 308 -7.98 11.31 -15.46
N SER A 309 -9.04 11.93 -14.94
CA SER A 309 -9.31 12.00 -13.51
C SER A 309 -9.99 10.72 -13.02
N HIS A 310 -9.53 10.22 -11.90
CA HIS A 310 -10.06 9.03 -11.23
C HIS A 310 -10.28 9.30 -9.75
N LEU A 311 -11.16 8.54 -9.11
CA LEU A 311 -11.24 8.48 -7.66
C LEU A 311 -10.20 7.50 -7.11
N GLY A 312 -9.51 7.89 -6.05
CA GLY A 312 -8.46 7.03 -5.50
C GLY A 312 -7.90 7.48 -4.15
N TYR A 313 -6.83 6.81 -3.82
CA TYR A 313 -6.09 6.93 -2.57
C TYR A 313 -4.58 6.95 -2.83
N HIS A 314 -3.81 7.52 -1.92
CA HIS A 314 -2.36 7.30 -1.82
C HIS A 314 -2.07 6.19 -0.82
N THR A 315 -1.21 5.25 -1.20
CA THR A 315 -0.70 4.22 -0.28
C THR A 315 0.76 4.50 -0.01
N HIS A 316 1.07 4.76 1.25
CA HIS A 316 2.39 5.14 1.74
C HIS A 316 3.06 3.94 2.39
N TYR A 317 4.34 3.72 2.10
CA TYR A 317 5.19 2.75 2.75
C TYR A 317 6.43 3.40 3.34
N ILE A 318 6.82 2.94 4.55
CA ILE A 318 8.18 3.09 5.06
C ILE A 318 8.84 1.71 4.96
N VAL A 319 9.96 1.65 4.27
CA VAL A 319 10.65 0.40 3.95
C VAL A 319 12.05 0.39 4.54
N ASP A 320 12.42 -0.74 5.15
CA ASP A 320 13.77 -0.97 5.65
C ASP A 320 14.80 -1.07 4.52
N GLY A 321 15.94 -0.42 4.69
CA GLY A 321 17.05 -0.45 3.74
C GLY A 321 17.84 -1.76 3.71
N GLY A 322 17.52 -2.74 4.56
CA GLY A 322 18.13 -4.06 4.56
C GLY A 322 17.79 -4.89 3.33
N LYS A 323 18.53 -5.97 3.11
CA LYS A 323 18.39 -6.86 1.93
C LYS A 323 16.99 -7.42 1.77
N SER A 324 16.25 -7.57 2.87
CA SER A 324 14.91 -8.16 2.88
C SER A 324 13.81 -7.18 2.49
N ARG A 325 14.06 -5.87 2.52
CA ARG A 325 13.09 -4.84 2.12
C ARG A 325 11.76 -4.98 2.88
N ILE A 326 11.82 -5.07 4.21
CA ILE A 326 10.63 -5.21 5.06
C ILE A 326 9.87 -3.88 5.05
N ILE A 327 8.58 -3.94 4.83
CA ILE A 327 7.67 -2.80 4.98
C ILE A 327 7.44 -2.61 6.47
N LEU A 328 7.92 -1.51 7.03
CA LEU A 328 7.85 -1.20 8.46
C LEU A 328 6.59 -0.43 8.83
N ALA A 329 6.05 0.33 7.90
CA ALA A 329 4.76 1.01 8.05
C ALA A 329 4.02 1.04 6.72
N ALA A 330 2.69 0.96 6.80
CA ALA A 330 1.78 1.11 5.68
C ALA A 330 0.59 1.97 6.13
N LEU A 331 0.24 2.95 5.30
CA LEU A 331 -0.90 3.85 5.52
C LEU A 331 -1.57 4.17 4.19
N VAL A 332 -2.88 4.31 4.21
CA VAL A 332 -3.64 4.84 3.07
C VAL A 332 -4.27 6.16 3.47
N THR A 333 -4.14 7.15 2.60
CA THR A 333 -4.78 8.45 2.73
C THR A 333 -5.66 8.74 1.51
N PRO A 334 -6.65 9.64 1.60
CA PRO A 334 -7.28 10.20 0.42
C PRO A 334 -6.24 10.78 -0.54
N SER A 335 -6.48 10.74 -1.85
CA SER A 335 -5.48 11.19 -2.84
C SER A 335 -5.23 12.70 -2.84
N GLU A 336 -6.07 13.49 -2.17
CA GLU A 336 -5.85 14.93 -1.95
C GLU A 336 -4.78 15.21 -0.89
N VAL A 337 -4.54 14.28 0.03
CA VAL A 337 -3.44 14.35 1.00
C VAL A 337 -2.13 14.18 0.25
N MET A 338 -1.26 15.17 0.32
CA MET A 338 0.03 15.11 -0.36
C MET A 338 0.92 14.01 0.22
N GLU A 339 1.73 13.39 -0.62
CA GLU A 339 2.55 12.23 -0.26
C GLU A 339 3.53 12.51 0.89
N ASN A 340 3.98 13.75 1.03
CA ASN A 340 4.91 14.18 2.07
C ASN A 340 4.25 14.44 3.44
N GLN A 341 2.94 14.65 3.50
CA GLN A 341 2.27 15.04 4.75
C GLN A 341 2.32 13.96 5.84
N PRO A 342 2.03 12.66 5.56
CA PRO A 342 2.04 11.65 6.61
C PRO A 342 3.43 11.09 6.95
N VAL A 343 4.50 11.54 6.27
CA VAL A 343 5.79 10.86 6.34
C VAL A 343 6.46 10.95 7.70
N LEU A 344 6.40 12.11 8.36
CA LEU A 344 7.01 12.28 9.68
C LEU A 344 6.30 11.42 10.73
N ASP A 345 4.98 11.40 10.74
CA ASP A 345 4.20 10.56 11.66
C ASP A 345 4.51 9.07 11.44
N LEU A 346 4.56 8.63 10.19
CA LEU A 346 4.92 7.26 9.85
C LEU A 346 6.35 6.93 10.27
N LEU A 347 7.28 7.86 10.06
CA LEU A 347 8.69 7.67 10.42
C LEU A 347 8.87 7.59 11.94
N TRP A 348 8.26 8.51 12.70
CA TRP A 348 8.34 8.53 14.15
C TRP A 348 7.68 7.30 14.75
N ARG A 349 6.48 6.93 14.26
CA ARG A 349 5.84 5.68 14.66
C ARG A 349 6.75 4.47 14.40
N THR A 350 7.35 4.37 13.23
CA THR A 350 8.28 3.30 12.84
C THR A 350 9.48 3.26 13.78
N ARG A 351 10.08 4.42 14.03
CA ARG A 351 11.25 4.55 14.90
C ARG A 351 10.95 4.09 16.33
N PHE A 352 9.86 4.59 16.92
CA PHE A 352 9.49 4.27 18.30
C PHE A 352 8.97 2.84 18.45
N ARG A 353 8.09 2.41 17.57
CA ARG A 353 7.46 1.07 17.64
C ARG A 353 8.51 -0.05 17.51
N TRP A 354 9.46 0.11 16.61
CA TRP A 354 10.48 -0.90 16.32
C TRP A 354 11.81 -0.62 16.99
N LYS A 355 11.91 0.43 17.81
CA LYS A 355 13.15 0.86 18.49
C LYS A 355 14.31 1.02 17.51
N LEU A 356 14.05 1.63 16.35
CA LEU A 356 15.04 1.81 15.30
C LEU A 356 15.79 3.14 15.46
N HIS A 357 17.06 3.12 15.05
CA HIS A 357 17.94 4.30 15.03
C HIS A 357 18.47 4.52 13.61
N PRO A 358 17.62 5.02 12.68
CA PRO A 358 18.03 5.27 11.31
C PRO A 358 19.04 6.39 11.27
N ARG A 359 20.03 6.24 10.39
CA ARG A 359 21.05 7.26 10.12
C ARG A 359 20.73 8.09 8.88
N GLN A 360 19.82 7.60 8.05
CA GLN A 360 19.36 8.27 6.85
C GLN A 360 17.92 7.92 6.53
N PHE A 361 17.27 8.88 5.93
CA PHE A 361 15.96 8.78 5.30
C PHE A 361 16.11 9.12 3.82
N THR A 362 15.44 8.36 2.95
CA THR A 362 15.50 8.58 1.51
C THR A 362 14.10 8.62 0.93
N GLY A 363 13.79 9.69 0.22
CA GLY A 363 12.53 9.92 -0.47
C GLY A 363 12.73 10.54 -1.84
N ASP A 364 11.64 10.81 -2.56
CA ASP A 364 11.69 11.60 -3.79
C ASP A 364 11.65 13.11 -3.50
N THR A 365 11.56 13.91 -4.55
CA THR A 365 11.54 15.38 -4.44
C THR A 365 10.34 15.90 -3.63
N THR A 366 9.23 15.17 -3.60
CA THR A 366 8.01 15.56 -2.88
C THR A 366 8.26 15.64 -1.37
N TYR A 367 9.16 14.80 -0.84
CA TYR A 367 9.52 14.80 0.58
C TYR A 367 10.49 15.91 0.99
N GLY A 368 11.03 16.68 0.04
CA GLY A 368 12.01 17.74 0.27
C GLY A 368 11.38 19.06 0.77
N THR A 369 10.43 19.00 1.69
CA THR A 369 9.83 20.20 2.34
C THR A 369 10.69 20.67 3.51
N ALA A 370 10.55 21.95 3.88
CA ALA A 370 11.27 22.52 5.01
C ALA A 370 10.99 21.74 6.30
N GLU A 371 9.72 21.49 6.59
CA GLU A 371 9.27 20.74 7.75
C GLU A 371 9.95 19.37 7.85
N ASN A 372 9.94 18.59 6.76
CA ASN A 372 10.54 17.26 6.75
C ASN A 372 12.06 17.31 6.90
N ILE A 373 12.73 18.23 6.20
CA ILE A 373 14.19 18.36 6.24
C ILE A 373 14.66 18.77 7.63
N VAL A 374 14.05 19.82 8.20
CA VAL A 374 14.39 20.31 9.54
C VAL A 374 14.19 19.20 10.57
N ALA A 375 13.01 18.58 10.59
CA ALA A 375 12.70 17.53 11.56
C ALA A 375 13.65 16.32 11.47
N LEU A 376 14.09 15.93 10.27
CA LEU A 376 15.04 14.84 10.07
C LEU A 376 16.45 15.22 10.52
N GLU A 377 16.95 16.37 10.06
CA GLU A 377 18.32 16.80 10.34
C GLU A 377 18.54 17.17 11.82
N GLU A 378 17.55 17.72 12.52
CA GLU A 378 17.58 17.95 13.97
C GLU A 378 17.70 16.64 14.76
N GLN A 379 17.12 15.57 14.25
CA GLN A 379 17.24 14.24 14.84
C GLN A 379 18.48 13.48 14.35
N HIS A 380 19.42 14.15 13.68
CA HIS A 380 20.63 13.58 13.11
C HIS A 380 20.37 12.45 12.09
N ILE A 381 19.22 12.49 11.42
CA ILE A 381 18.85 11.61 10.32
C ILE A 381 19.11 12.35 9.01
N ARG A 382 20.09 11.92 8.23
CA ARG A 382 20.42 12.55 6.96
C ARG A 382 19.25 12.45 5.99
N ALA A 383 18.74 13.59 5.53
CA ALA A 383 17.67 13.67 4.55
C ALA A 383 18.23 13.51 3.13
N TYR A 384 18.21 12.31 2.59
CA TYR A 384 18.61 12.04 1.21
C TYR A 384 17.38 12.18 0.29
N VAL A 385 17.05 13.43 -0.01
CA VAL A 385 15.94 13.82 -0.88
C VAL A 385 16.45 14.76 -1.97
N PRO A 386 16.00 14.63 -3.23
CA PRO A 386 16.31 15.61 -4.25
C PRO A 386 15.60 16.93 -3.93
N LEU A 387 16.30 18.03 -4.05
CA LEU A 387 15.72 19.36 -3.90
C LEU A 387 15.42 19.95 -5.29
N PRO A 388 14.28 20.65 -5.46
CA PRO A 388 13.99 21.33 -6.71
C PRO A 388 15.03 22.41 -6.98
N ASP A 389 15.51 22.46 -8.21
CA ASP A 389 16.42 23.49 -8.69
C ASP A 389 15.61 24.65 -9.27
N PHE A 390 15.46 25.72 -8.50
CA PHE A 390 14.74 26.90 -8.94
C PHE A 390 15.59 27.87 -9.75
N ASP A 391 16.93 27.74 -9.70
CA ASP A 391 17.84 28.66 -10.39
C ASP A 391 17.75 28.51 -11.92
N GLN A 392 17.36 27.33 -12.40
CA GLN A 392 17.18 27.07 -13.84
C GLN A 392 15.87 27.61 -14.43
N ARG A 393 14.98 28.24 -13.63
CA ARG A 393 13.69 28.75 -14.12
C ARG A 393 13.80 30.08 -14.89
N THR A 394 14.90 30.79 -14.71
CA THR A 394 15.15 32.07 -15.35
C THR A 394 16.60 32.11 -15.86
N GLU A 395 16.85 32.97 -16.86
CA GLU A 395 18.21 33.22 -17.38
C GLU A 395 19.05 34.13 -16.45
N PHE A 396 18.43 34.63 -15.36
CA PHE A 396 19.11 35.45 -14.39
C PHE A 396 19.90 34.63 -13.38
N PHE A 397 20.96 35.22 -12.82
CA PHE A 397 21.68 34.65 -11.70
C PHE A 397 20.74 34.15 -10.62
N GLY A 398 20.86 32.86 -10.28
CA GLY A 398 20.10 32.18 -9.23
C GLY A 398 20.68 32.48 -7.84
N GLN A 399 20.03 31.92 -6.81
CA GLN A 399 20.52 32.12 -5.44
C GLN A 399 21.91 31.56 -5.23
N ARG A 400 22.30 30.50 -5.94
CA ARG A 400 23.63 29.84 -5.83
C ARG A 400 24.77 30.67 -6.36
N ASP A 401 24.52 31.62 -7.23
CA ASP A 401 25.53 32.53 -7.78
C ASP A 401 25.92 33.61 -6.75
N PHE A 402 25.15 33.75 -5.66
CA PHE A 402 25.40 34.70 -4.58
C PHE A 402 26.00 33.95 -3.38
N ARG A 403 27.12 34.42 -2.89
CA ARG A 403 27.79 33.84 -1.72
C ARG A 403 27.23 34.45 -0.44
N TYR A 404 26.70 33.66 0.47
CA TYR A 404 26.27 34.10 1.80
C TYR A 404 27.46 34.15 2.76
N ASP A 405 27.61 35.27 3.43
CA ASP A 405 28.57 35.47 4.53
C ASP A 405 27.78 35.45 5.86
N ALA A 406 27.88 34.35 6.57
CA ALA A 406 27.14 34.11 7.82
C ALA A 406 27.63 35.00 8.98
N GLN A 407 28.93 35.46 8.97
CA GLN A 407 29.45 36.29 10.05
C GLN A 407 28.94 37.73 9.94
N ARG A 408 28.74 38.21 8.71
CA ARG A 408 28.29 39.58 8.42
C ARG A 408 26.80 39.65 8.10
N ASP A 409 26.11 38.51 8.00
CA ASP A 409 24.70 38.36 7.57
C ASP A 409 24.42 39.15 6.26
N VAL A 410 25.26 38.93 5.24
CA VAL A 410 25.13 39.57 3.92
C VAL A 410 25.29 38.53 2.79
N TYR A 411 24.67 38.81 1.65
CA TYR A 411 24.99 38.14 0.41
C TYR A 411 25.96 38.96 -0.42
N ILE A 412 26.94 38.30 -1.04
CA ILE A 412 27.88 38.91 -1.99
C ILE A 412 27.46 38.46 -3.38
N CYS A 413 27.12 39.39 -4.26
CA CYS A 413 26.73 39.09 -5.64
C CYS A 413 27.92 38.67 -6.51
N PRO A 414 27.71 38.10 -7.71
CA PRO A 414 28.80 37.74 -8.63
C PRO A 414 29.73 38.90 -9.02
N ASN A 415 29.24 40.14 -8.97
CA ASN A 415 30.05 41.35 -9.21
C ASN A 415 30.65 41.95 -7.93
N GLY A 416 30.63 41.26 -6.78
CA GLY A 416 31.24 41.67 -5.52
C GLY A 416 30.44 42.67 -4.67
N ALA A 417 29.26 43.09 -5.09
CA ALA A 417 28.42 43.97 -4.28
C ALA A 417 27.65 43.22 -3.19
N GLU A 418 27.44 43.89 -2.06
CA GLU A 418 26.76 43.31 -0.90
C GLU A 418 25.24 43.59 -0.94
N LEU A 419 24.47 42.54 -0.61
CA LEU A 419 23.06 42.60 -0.34
C LEU A 419 22.88 42.49 1.19
N HIS A 420 22.38 43.53 1.80
CA HIS A 420 22.17 43.59 3.24
C HIS A 420 20.77 43.14 3.63
N TYR A 421 20.65 42.60 4.84
CA TYR A 421 19.36 42.30 5.42
C TYR A 421 18.47 43.56 5.43
N ALA A 422 17.25 43.42 4.96
CA ALA A 422 16.30 44.54 4.85
C ALA A 422 15.00 44.32 5.62
N ALA A 423 14.49 43.08 5.63
CA ALA A 423 13.23 42.76 6.29
C ALA A 423 13.06 41.24 6.46
N SER A 424 12.26 40.87 7.45
CA SER A 424 11.72 39.49 7.56
C SER A 424 10.30 39.46 7.01
N SER A 425 9.94 38.34 6.38
CA SER A 425 8.56 38.06 5.98
C SER A 425 7.99 37.04 6.98
N SER A 426 7.02 37.47 7.77
CA SER A 426 6.32 36.59 8.72
C SER A 426 5.42 35.56 8.03
N THR A 427 4.98 35.85 6.79
CA THR A 427 4.15 34.94 5.99
C THR A 427 4.95 33.90 5.25
N GLU A 428 6.26 34.10 5.02
CA GLU A 428 7.12 33.22 4.23
C GLU A 428 8.26 32.62 5.07
N ASP A 429 8.35 32.91 6.37
CA ASP A 429 9.47 32.53 7.24
C ASP A 429 10.83 32.75 6.58
N SER A 430 11.00 33.90 5.95
CA SER A 430 12.19 34.21 5.16
C SER A 430 12.76 35.58 5.49
N ARG A 431 14.09 35.67 5.43
CA ARG A 431 14.84 36.90 5.49
C ARG A 431 15.08 37.43 4.09
N ARG A 432 14.85 38.72 3.88
CA ARG A 432 15.04 39.41 2.59
C ARG A 432 16.30 40.25 2.62
N TYR A 433 17.12 40.07 1.60
CA TYR A 433 18.37 40.78 1.39
C TYR A 433 18.27 41.61 0.12
N TRP A 434 18.67 42.90 0.19
CA TRP A 434 18.58 43.83 -0.92
C TRP A 434 19.92 44.48 -1.20
N ALA A 435 20.24 44.58 -2.49
CA ALA A 435 21.33 45.44 -2.95
C ALA A 435 20.85 46.88 -3.12
N LYS A 436 21.75 47.85 -2.89
CA LYS A 436 21.44 49.25 -3.16
C LYS A 436 21.14 49.45 -4.65
N ALA A 437 20.01 50.14 -4.93
CA ALA A 437 19.55 50.39 -6.29
C ALA A 437 20.60 51.10 -7.17
N THR A 438 21.32 52.05 -6.60
CA THR A 438 22.39 52.82 -7.28
C THR A 438 23.51 51.89 -7.76
N VAL A 439 23.95 50.92 -6.92
CA VAL A 439 24.99 49.96 -7.24
C VAL A 439 24.50 48.97 -8.32
N CYS A 440 23.30 48.45 -8.20
CA CYS A 440 22.74 47.52 -9.18
C CYS A 440 22.47 48.18 -10.54
N ASN A 441 22.01 49.45 -10.55
CA ASN A 441 21.69 50.14 -11.80
C ASN A 441 22.95 50.51 -12.60
N ALA A 442 24.09 50.69 -11.94
CA ALA A 442 25.39 50.94 -12.57
C ALA A 442 26.16 49.63 -12.85
N CYS A 443 25.62 48.46 -12.52
CA CYS A 443 26.31 47.17 -12.62
C CYS A 443 26.44 46.69 -14.07
N PRO A 444 27.64 46.32 -14.53
CA PRO A 444 27.85 45.84 -15.91
C PRO A 444 27.14 44.55 -16.24
N VAL A 445 26.89 43.71 -15.23
CA VAL A 445 26.18 42.42 -15.37
C VAL A 445 24.71 42.48 -14.98
N LYS A 446 24.13 43.68 -14.89
CA LYS A 446 22.73 43.90 -14.47
C LYS A 446 21.76 43.11 -15.35
N ALA A 447 21.99 43.06 -16.66
CA ALA A 447 21.13 42.36 -17.62
C ALA A 447 21.03 40.86 -17.35
N GLN A 448 22.08 40.24 -16.80
CA GLN A 448 22.12 38.82 -16.40
C GLN A 448 21.60 38.61 -14.97
N CYS A 449 21.31 39.67 -14.20
CA CYS A 449 21.00 39.56 -12.79
C CYS A 449 19.54 39.94 -12.49
N THR A 450 19.06 41.10 -12.99
CA THR A 450 17.72 41.60 -12.69
C THR A 450 17.26 42.68 -13.62
N THR A 451 15.98 42.71 -13.95
CA THR A 451 15.32 43.82 -14.66
C THR A 451 14.86 44.95 -13.72
N SER A 452 14.89 44.71 -12.42
CA SER A 452 14.36 45.66 -11.42
C SER A 452 15.20 46.92 -11.33
N SER A 453 14.55 48.09 -11.38
CA SER A 453 15.16 49.38 -11.10
C SER A 453 15.48 49.58 -9.61
N ARG A 454 14.85 48.81 -8.74
CA ARG A 454 15.07 48.84 -7.28
C ARG A 454 16.25 48.00 -6.80
N GLY A 455 16.98 47.37 -7.72
CA GLY A 455 18.09 46.48 -7.42
C GLY A 455 17.69 45.03 -7.19
N ARG A 456 18.69 44.15 -7.03
CA ARG A 456 18.49 42.72 -6.80
C ARG A 456 18.00 42.47 -5.37
N ARG A 457 17.02 41.58 -5.25
CA ARG A 457 16.52 41.06 -3.98
C ARG A 457 16.67 39.54 -3.94
N LEU A 458 17.13 39.04 -2.81
CA LEU A 458 17.16 37.60 -2.49
C LEU A 458 16.29 37.32 -1.27
N SER A 459 15.64 36.17 -1.24
CA SER A 459 14.92 35.66 -0.07
C SER A 459 15.66 34.43 0.44
N ARG A 460 16.03 34.43 1.73
CA ARG A 460 16.66 33.32 2.42
C ARG A 460 15.68 32.74 3.42
N PRO A 461 15.20 31.52 3.27
CA PRO A 461 14.44 30.81 4.31
C PRO A 461 15.20 30.82 5.64
N VAL A 462 14.49 30.86 6.75
CA VAL A 462 15.13 30.78 8.09
C VAL A 462 15.90 29.50 8.23
N ASP A 463 15.37 28.40 7.67
CA ASP A 463 15.94 27.05 7.72
C ASP A 463 16.93 26.73 6.59
N GLU A 464 17.40 27.75 5.86
CA GLU A 464 18.28 27.55 4.70
C GLU A 464 19.53 26.75 5.02
N ALA A 465 20.06 26.83 6.24
CA ALA A 465 21.23 26.06 6.67
C ALA A 465 21.00 24.53 6.57
N TYR A 466 19.78 24.06 6.79
CA TYR A 466 19.42 22.65 6.63
C TYR A 466 19.38 22.28 5.14
N PHE A 467 18.83 23.15 4.29
CA PHE A 467 18.83 22.94 2.84
C PHE A 467 20.24 22.95 2.24
N GLU A 468 21.11 23.84 2.69
CA GLU A 468 22.52 23.87 2.30
C GLU A 468 23.21 22.54 2.64
N ARG A 469 22.94 22.00 3.83
CA ARG A 469 23.45 20.70 4.26
C ARG A 469 22.95 19.57 3.36
N VAL A 470 21.66 19.53 3.07
CA VAL A 470 21.07 18.52 2.17
C VAL A 470 21.63 18.63 0.76
N ARG A 471 21.80 19.87 0.22
CA ARG A 471 22.45 20.09 -1.08
C ARG A 471 23.91 19.56 -1.08
N ALA A 472 24.64 19.74 0.01
CA ALA A 472 26.00 19.19 0.12
C ALA A 472 26.04 17.67 0.03
N TYR A 473 24.98 16.97 0.48
CA TYR A 473 24.89 15.51 0.31
C TYR A 473 24.77 15.09 -1.16
N HIS A 474 24.16 15.89 -2.04
CA HIS A 474 23.88 15.52 -3.43
C HIS A 474 25.16 15.15 -4.23
N SER A 475 26.31 15.73 -3.89
CA SER A 475 27.60 15.43 -4.53
C SER A 475 28.21 14.10 -4.03
N THR A 476 27.76 13.59 -2.87
CA THR A 476 28.36 12.42 -2.22
C THR A 476 27.96 11.10 -2.89
N GLU A 477 28.90 10.13 -2.91
CA GLU A 477 28.60 8.78 -3.39
C GLU A 477 27.55 8.07 -2.53
N ALA A 478 27.46 8.39 -1.23
CA ALA A 478 26.45 7.86 -0.34
C ALA A 478 25.02 8.26 -0.77
N TYR A 479 24.81 9.52 -1.12
CA TYR A 479 23.57 10.01 -1.66
C TYR A 479 23.22 9.34 -3.00
N LYS A 480 24.15 9.34 -3.94
CA LYS A 480 23.94 8.71 -5.26
C LYS A 480 23.59 7.22 -5.13
N LYS A 481 24.25 6.51 -4.20
CA LYS A 481 23.93 5.11 -3.89
C LYS A 481 22.53 4.97 -3.29
N ALA A 482 22.13 5.84 -2.35
CA ALA A 482 20.81 5.82 -1.74
C ALA A 482 19.71 6.06 -2.78
N MET A 483 19.89 7.03 -3.68
CA MET A 483 18.93 7.33 -4.75
C MET A 483 18.77 6.16 -5.74
N ARG A 484 19.89 5.54 -6.19
CA ARG A 484 19.82 4.31 -7.01
C ARG A 484 19.13 3.18 -6.26
N LYS A 485 19.40 3.05 -4.96
CA LYS A 485 18.79 2.00 -4.13
C LYS A 485 17.30 2.21 -3.96
N ARG A 486 16.81 3.46 -3.86
CA ARG A 486 15.37 3.76 -3.74
C ARG A 486 14.54 3.09 -4.83
N SER A 487 14.91 3.28 -6.10
CA SER A 487 14.16 2.73 -7.23
C SER A 487 14.11 1.19 -7.25
N VAL A 488 15.16 0.51 -6.74
CA VAL A 488 15.20 -0.97 -6.71
C VAL A 488 14.71 -1.56 -5.38
N TRP A 489 14.47 -0.75 -4.35
CA TRP A 489 14.01 -1.20 -3.03
C TRP A 489 12.52 -1.02 -2.81
N VAL A 490 11.96 0.14 -3.13
CA VAL A 490 10.57 0.47 -2.82
C VAL A 490 9.65 0.26 -4.01
N GLU A 491 10.01 0.76 -5.19
CA GLU A 491 9.19 0.64 -6.40
C GLU A 491 8.78 -0.81 -6.73
N PRO A 492 9.67 -1.83 -6.62
CA PRO A 492 9.28 -3.21 -6.85
C PRO A 492 8.27 -3.78 -5.84
N LEU A 493 8.17 -3.21 -4.62
CA LEU A 493 7.14 -3.60 -3.67
C LEU A 493 5.75 -3.16 -4.13
N PHE A 494 5.65 -1.95 -4.67
CA PHE A 494 4.41 -1.48 -5.27
C PHE A 494 4.08 -2.20 -6.57
N ALA A 495 5.09 -2.51 -7.40
CA ALA A 495 4.90 -3.33 -8.61
C ALA A 495 4.37 -4.73 -8.25
N GLU A 496 5.00 -5.41 -7.28
CA GLU A 496 4.53 -6.69 -6.74
C GLU A 496 3.07 -6.59 -6.25
N GLY A 497 2.74 -5.56 -5.47
CA GLY A 497 1.39 -5.32 -4.98
C GLY A 497 0.38 -5.11 -6.11
N LYS A 498 0.74 -4.36 -7.14
CA LYS A 498 -0.12 -4.04 -8.28
C LYS A 498 -0.32 -5.22 -9.22
N ASP A 499 0.71 -5.99 -9.48
CA ASP A 499 0.69 -7.06 -10.48
C ASP A 499 0.16 -8.39 -9.92
N TRP A 500 0.51 -8.71 -8.68
CA TRP A 500 0.19 -10.01 -8.08
C TRP A 500 -0.87 -9.97 -6.98
N HIS A 501 -1.03 -8.82 -6.30
CA HIS A 501 -1.89 -8.74 -5.11
C HIS A 501 -3.03 -7.74 -5.25
N GLY A 502 -3.41 -7.41 -6.50
CA GLY A 502 -4.60 -6.63 -6.81
C GLY A 502 -4.57 -5.16 -6.35
N MET A 503 -3.39 -4.57 -6.10
CA MET A 503 -3.23 -3.22 -5.58
C MET A 503 -3.44 -2.11 -6.63
N ARG A 504 -3.81 -2.44 -7.89
CA ARG A 504 -4.16 -1.42 -8.90
C ARG A 504 -5.46 -0.70 -8.55
N ARG A 505 -6.37 -1.38 -7.86
CA ARG A 505 -7.64 -0.85 -7.36
C ARG A 505 -7.97 -1.49 -6.02
N TYR A 506 -8.38 -0.72 -5.04
CA TYR A 506 -8.91 -1.24 -3.79
C TYR A 506 -10.24 -1.96 -4.04
N ARG A 507 -10.50 -3.01 -3.31
CA ARG A 507 -11.73 -3.78 -3.33
C ARG A 507 -12.76 -3.19 -2.36
N LEU A 508 -12.27 -2.78 -1.19
CA LEU A 508 -13.07 -2.20 -0.13
C LEU A 508 -13.30 -0.70 -0.36
N ARG A 509 -14.33 -0.17 0.27
CA ARG A 509 -14.70 1.25 0.29
C ARG A 509 -14.58 1.77 1.71
N ARG A 510 -14.48 3.07 1.90
CA ARG A 510 -14.20 3.77 3.15
C ARG A 510 -12.74 3.64 3.58
N LEU A 511 -12.17 4.75 4.00
CA LEU A 511 -10.73 4.86 4.30
C LEU A 511 -10.26 3.80 5.30
N TRP A 512 -10.99 3.59 6.38
CA TRP A 512 -10.62 2.60 7.40
C TRP A 512 -10.58 1.16 6.85
N ARG A 513 -11.54 0.78 5.98
CA ARG A 513 -11.56 -0.56 5.36
C ARG A 513 -10.45 -0.71 4.32
N VAL A 514 -10.18 0.36 3.57
CA VAL A 514 -9.08 0.39 2.61
C VAL A 514 -7.73 0.25 3.33
N ASN A 515 -7.58 0.89 4.50
CA ASN A 515 -6.41 0.68 5.37
C ASN A 515 -6.31 -0.77 5.85
N CYS A 516 -7.41 -1.43 6.24
CA CYS A 516 -7.37 -2.86 6.56
C CYS A 516 -6.83 -3.70 5.39
N GLU A 517 -7.29 -3.42 4.18
CA GLU A 517 -6.83 -4.12 2.97
C GLU A 517 -5.35 -3.88 2.67
N ALA A 518 -4.87 -2.64 2.83
CA ALA A 518 -3.46 -2.28 2.63
C ALA A 518 -2.54 -2.93 3.67
N LEU A 519 -2.95 -2.95 4.94
CA LEU A 519 -2.20 -3.56 6.02
C LEU A 519 -2.05 -5.08 5.83
N VAL A 520 -3.10 -5.78 5.40
CA VAL A 520 -3.02 -7.22 5.07
C VAL A 520 -2.08 -7.46 3.89
N ARG A 521 -2.10 -6.61 2.86
CA ARG A 521 -1.18 -6.72 1.71
C ARG A 521 0.27 -6.51 2.12
N ALA A 522 0.54 -5.47 2.90
CA ALA A 522 1.89 -5.20 3.41
C ALA A 522 2.39 -6.33 4.33
N ALA A 523 1.52 -6.83 5.22
CA ALA A 523 1.80 -8.00 6.05
C ALA A 523 2.12 -9.24 5.21
N GLY A 524 1.32 -9.51 4.18
CA GLY A 524 1.53 -10.63 3.26
C GLY A 524 2.85 -10.52 2.48
N GLN A 525 3.21 -9.32 2.01
CA GLN A 525 4.50 -9.08 1.37
C GLN A 525 5.68 -9.33 2.34
N ASN A 526 5.58 -8.90 3.59
CA ASN A 526 6.58 -9.19 4.61
C ASN A 526 6.64 -10.70 4.92
N LEU A 527 5.49 -11.35 5.00
CA LEU A 527 5.39 -12.77 5.28
C LEU A 527 6.03 -13.63 4.17
N LYS A 528 5.93 -13.24 2.89
CA LYS A 528 6.68 -13.89 1.79
C LYS A 528 8.20 -13.88 2.05
N ARG A 529 8.72 -12.79 2.61
CA ARG A 529 10.15 -12.64 2.94
C ARG A 529 10.54 -13.50 4.14
N LEU A 530 9.66 -13.56 5.13
CA LEU A 530 9.83 -14.41 6.31
C LEU A 530 9.82 -15.90 5.92
N LEU A 531 8.87 -16.33 5.10
CA LEU A 531 8.79 -17.68 4.55
C LEU A 531 10.08 -18.05 3.79
N LYS A 532 10.56 -17.16 2.93
CA LYS A 532 11.83 -17.36 2.21
C LYS A 532 13.02 -17.50 3.15
N LYS A 533 13.06 -16.73 4.24
CA LYS A 533 14.10 -16.85 5.27
C LYS A 533 14.04 -18.20 5.97
N ARG A 534 12.84 -18.73 6.23
CA ARG A 534 12.60 -20.03 6.87
C ARG A 534 12.68 -21.23 5.93
N GLY A 535 13.10 -21.01 4.66
CA GLY A 535 13.42 -22.08 3.72
C GLY A 535 12.37 -22.35 2.65
N TRP A 536 11.20 -21.71 2.68
CA TRP A 536 10.21 -21.89 1.62
C TRP A 536 10.76 -21.45 0.25
N GLY A 537 10.49 -22.26 -0.78
CA GLY A 537 11.00 -22.04 -2.14
C GLY A 537 12.48 -22.42 -2.32
N ARG A 538 13.12 -22.95 -1.30
CA ARG A 538 14.33 -23.73 -1.45
C ARG A 538 13.86 -25.16 -1.73
N HIS A 539 13.76 -25.51 -3.02
CA HIS A 539 13.64 -26.93 -3.35
C HIS A 539 14.89 -27.61 -2.81
N PRO A 540 14.78 -28.69 -2.01
CA PRO A 540 15.93 -29.56 -1.83
C PRO A 540 16.37 -29.94 -3.24
N TRP A 541 17.64 -29.74 -3.56
CA TRP A 541 18.19 -30.18 -4.82
C TRP A 541 17.86 -31.66 -4.92
N PRO A 542 17.19 -32.12 -6.01
CA PRO A 542 17.00 -33.55 -6.19
C PRO A 542 18.37 -34.22 -6.10
N GLU A 543 18.48 -35.30 -5.34
CA GLU A 543 19.70 -36.09 -5.34
C GLU A 543 20.04 -36.39 -6.80
N GLY A 544 21.21 -35.93 -7.28
CA GLY A 544 21.56 -35.94 -8.70
C GLY A 544 21.49 -34.61 -9.44
N ALA A 545 21.03 -33.51 -8.82
CA ALA A 545 20.98 -32.17 -9.45
C ALA A 545 22.38 -31.54 -9.63
N GLU A 546 23.41 -32.12 -9.06
CA GLU A 546 24.82 -31.79 -9.40
C GLU A 546 25.05 -31.88 -10.91
N ASN A 547 24.43 -32.87 -11.58
CA ASN A 547 24.46 -32.99 -13.03
C ASN A 547 23.67 -31.88 -13.75
N ALA A 548 22.60 -31.35 -13.19
CA ALA A 548 21.82 -30.27 -13.81
C ALA A 548 22.53 -28.91 -13.72
N LEU A 549 23.28 -28.66 -12.64
CA LEU A 549 24.16 -27.48 -12.56
C LEU A 549 25.33 -27.58 -13.53
N LEU A 550 25.97 -28.74 -13.62
CA LEU A 550 27.00 -29.01 -14.62
C LEU A 550 26.46 -28.79 -16.03
N PHE A 551 25.24 -29.26 -16.33
CA PHE A 551 24.57 -29.01 -17.61
C PHE A 551 24.18 -27.56 -17.83
N GLY A 552 23.73 -26.85 -16.79
CA GLY A 552 23.42 -25.41 -16.83
C GLY A 552 24.66 -24.55 -17.08
N PHE A 553 25.75 -24.85 -16.38
CA PHE A 553 27.07 -24.21 -16.59
C PHE A 553 27.64 -24.55 -17.98
N PHE A 554 27.49 -25.78 -18.43
CA PHE A 554 27.94 -26.21 -19.76
C PHE A 554 27.14 -25.53 -20.89
N ARG A 555 25.85 -25.35 -20.71
CA ARG A 555 24.99 -24.59 -21.64
C ARG A 555 25.31 -23.10 -21.67
N CYS A 556 25.69 -22.52 -20.53
CA CYS A 556 26.16 -21.13 -20.44
C CYS A 556 27.52 -20.96 -21.12
N PHE A 557 28.43 -21.91 -20.91
CA PHE A 557 29.74 -21.99 -21.56
C PHE A 557 29.60 -22.10 -23.08
N LEU A 558 28.77 -23.02 -23.60
CA LEU A 558 28.54 -23.17 -25.03
C LEU A 558 27.93 -21.91 -25.66
N ARG A 559 27.07 -21.20 -24.94
CA ARG A 559 26.53 -19.88 -25.39
C ARG A 559 27.60 -18.77 -25.40
N CYS A 560 28.55 -18.80 -24.51
CA CYS A 560 29.66 -17.85 -24.49
C CYS A 560 30.66 -18.13 -25.62
N VAL A 561 30.99 -19.39 -25.85
CA VAL A 561 31.92 -19.83 -26.92
C VAL A 561 31.29 -19.58 -28.30
N SER A 562 29.96 -19.79 -28.48
CA SER A 562 29.26 -19.53 -29.74
C SER A 562 29.13 -18.04 -30.09
N LYS A 563 29.40 -17.13 -29.16
CA LYS A 563 29.39 -15.67 -29.37
C LYS A 563 30.75 -15.04 -29.67
N GLY A 564 31.79 -15.84 -30.00
CA GLY A 564 33.02 -15.35 -30.64
C GLY A 564 34.19 -15.05 -29.70
N GLY A 565 34.18 -15.54 -28.48
CA GLY A 565 35.33 -15.38 -27.57
C GLY A 565 36.24 -16.62 -27.53
N ARG A 566 37.24 -16.68 -28.43
CA ARG A 566 38.35 -17.65 -28.31
C ARG A 566 39.53 -16.96 -27.59
N ASP A 567 39.45 -16.94 -26.25
CA ASP A 567 40.56 -16.44 -25.44
C ASP A 567 40.96 -17.53 -24.43
N ASP A 568 42.15 -18.07 -24.55
CA ASP A 568 42.67 -19.17 -23.70
C ASP A 568 42.68 -18.80 -22.22
N SER A 569 42.82 -17.51 -21.91
CA SER A 569 42.73 -16.99 -20.55
C SER A 569 41.35 -17.13 -19.91
N PHE A 570 40.28 -17.02 -20.73
CA PHE A 570 38.90 -17.19 -20.28
C PHE A 570 38.60 -18.65 -19.94
N LEU A 571 39.10 -19.58 -20.74
CA LEU A 571 38.96 -21.03 -20.52
C LEU A 571 39.65 -21.47 -19.22
N LEU A 572 40.86 -20.96 -18.97
CA LEU A 572 41.61 -21.28 -17.75
C LEU A 572 40.92 -20.69 -16.50
N SER A 573 40.41 -19.45 -16.57
CA SER A 573 39.66 -18.81 -15.50
C SER A 573 38.35 -19.52 -15.19
N PHE A 574 37.63 -19.99 -16.22
CA PHE A 574 36.42 -20.77 -16.08
C PHE A 574 36.65 -22.13 -15.40
N LEU A 575 37.72 -22.86 -15.80
CA LEU A 575 38.10 -24.14 -15.21
C LEU A 575 38.53 -24.00 -13.75
N LEU A 576 39.24 -22.95 -13.41
CA LEU A 576 39.62 -22.61 -12.04
C LEU A 576 38.43 -22.21 -11.18
N SER A 577 37.47 -21.53 -11.76
CA SER A 577 36.18 -21.19 -11.09
C SER A 577 35.34 -22.43 -10.80
N MET A 578 35.28 -23.39 -11.74
CA MET A 578 34.62 -24.68 -11.56
C MET A 578 35.29 -25.51 -10.45
N SER A 579 36.60 -25.54 -10.40
CA SER A 579 37.38 -26.25 -9.38
C SER A 579 37.15 -25.72 -7.96
N ARG A 580 36.90 -24.41 -7.83
CA ARG A 580 36.57 -23.77 -6.54
C ARG A 580 35.12 -23.90 -6.13
N ALA A 581 34.20 -23.99 -7.09
CA ALA A 581 32.74 -24.05 -6.83
C ALA A 581 32.25 -25.47 -6.44
N PHE A 582 32.99 -26.51 -6.82
CA PHE A 582 32.61 -27.91 -6.59
C PHE A 582 33.78 -28.76 -6.03
N PRO A 583 34.19 -28.56 -4.77
CA PRO A 583 35.27 -29.31 -4.16
C PRO A 583 34.97 -30.80 -3.93
N SER A 584 33.69 -31.20 -3.96
CA SER A 584 33.22 -32.55 -3.62
C SER A 584 32.90 -33.48 -4.81
N VAL A 585 33.12 -33.01 -6.04
CA VAL A 585 32.91 -33.87 -7.23
C VAL A 585 34.13 -34.76 -7.48
N GLU A 586 34.01 -36.03 -7.08
CA GLU A 586 35.08 -37.05 -7.24
C GLU A 586 35.39 -37.41 -8.70
N GLY A 587 36.61 -37.83 -8.92
CA GLY A 587 37.39 -38.02 -10.16
C GLY A 587 36.69 -38.44 -11.45
N GLU A 588 35.70 -39.36 -11.43
CA GLU A 588 35.07 -39.87 -12.66
C GLU A 588 34.15 -38.88 -13.37
N ALA A 589 33.38 -38.06 -12.64
CA ALA A 589 32.51 -37.06 -13.25
C ALA A 589 33.31 -35.89 -13.85
N ARG A 590 34.42 -35.51 -13.19
CA ARG A 590 35.39 -34.60 -13.74
C ARG A 590 36.02 -35.10 -15.05
N GLN A 591 36.41 -36.36 -15.09
CA GLN A 591 37.06 -36.95 -16.25
C GLN A 591 36.10 -37.04 -17.45
N ARG A 592 34.83 -37.33 -17.25
CA ARG A 592 33.80 -37.36 -18.32
C ARG A 592 33.52 -36.00 -18.89
N VAL A 593 33.49 -34.94 -18.06
CA VAL A 593 33.29 -33.55 -18.50
C VAL A 593 34.50 -33.07 -19.30
N PHE A 594 35.74 -33.40 -18.85
CA PHE A 594 36.97 -33.06 -19.58
C PHE A 594 37.09 -33.82 -20.89
N GLN A 595 36.68 -35.11 -20.95
CA GLN A 595 36.69 -35.89 -22.19
C GLN A 595 35.64 -35.39 -23.19
N GLN A 596 34.46 -34.93 -22.74
CA GLN A 596 33.44 -34.35 -23.58
C GLN A 596 33.79 -32.94 -24.07
N ALA A 597 34.36 -32.11 -23.20
CA ALA A 597 34.87 -30.80 -23.59
C ALA A 597 36.04 -30.91 -24.59
N GLY A 598 36.95 -31.88 -24.39
CA GLY A 598 38.05 -32.16 -25.32
C GLY A 598 37.56 -32.64 -26.71
N ARG A 599 36.49 -33.42 -26.81
CA ARG A 599 35.93 -33.84 -28.11
C ARG A 599 35.27 -32.69 -28.89
N ILE A 600 34.67 -31.72 -28.20
CA ILE A 600 34.04 -30.57 -28.84
C ILE A 600 35.07 -29.51 -29.29
N MET A 601 36.27 -29.54 -28.76
CA MET A 601 37.36 -28.62 -29.17
C MET A 601 38.14 -29.10 -30.41
N TRP A 602 38.01 -30.38 -30.84
CA TRP A 602 38.76 -30.97 -31.95
C TRP A 602 37.90 -31.35 -33.16
N ASP A 603 36.56 -31.21 -33.07
CA ASP A 603 35.60 -31.19 -34.15
C ASP A 603 35.13 -29.73 -34.43
#